data_802b7d6e36edf6ca1e16710667d1226a
#
_entry.id   802b7d6e36edf6ca1e16710667d1226a
#
_cell.length_a   1.000
_cell.length_b   1.000
_cell.length_c   1.000
_cell.angle_alpha   90.00
_cell.angle_beta   90.00
_cell.angle_gamma   90.00
#
_symmetry.space_group_name_H-M   'P 1'
#
loop_
_entity.id
_entity.type
_entity.pdbx_description
1 polymer ?
#
loop_
_entity_poly.entity_id
_entity_poly.type
_entity_poly.pdbx_seq_one_letter_code
_entity_poly.pdbx_strand_id
1 'polypeptide(L)'
;MAQLWGGRFTKETDKLVYNFNASISFDQKFYKQDIKGSMAHVKMLAKQGILTEDERDQILAGLEGILADVESGKLEITSEYEDIHSFVEANLIDRIGDAGKKLHTGRSRNDQVALDMKLYVRDEITEIDALVKEVLVLSLIHI
;
A
#
# COMPACT_ATOMS: atom_id res chain seq x y z
N MET A 1 17.85 7.49 2.54
CA MET A 1 16.47 7.32 3.03
C MET A 1 15.59 8.32 2.32
N ALA A 2 14.62 7.87 1.54
CA ALA A 2 13.68 8.77 0.87
C ALA A 2 12.65 9.25 1.91
N GLN A 3 12.85 10.43 2.47
CA GLN A 3 11.83 11.08 3.29
C GLN A 3 10.88 11.86 2.36
N LEU A 4 9.64 11.43 2.29
CA LEU A 4 8.57 12.14 1.56
C LEU A 4 8.09 13.40 2.33
N TRP A 5 8.51 13.54 3.57
CA TRP A 5 8.22 14.68 4.46
C TRP A 5 9.50 15.14 5.16
N GLY A 6 9.75 16.39 5.21
CA GLY A 6 10.97 16.95 5.85
C GLY A 6 10.79 18.43 6.19
N GLY A 7 10.01 19.14 5.40
CA GLY A 7 9.68 20.53 5.63
C GLY A 7 10.89 21.40 5.98
N ARG A 8 10.94 21.90 7.21
CA ARG A 8 12.00 22.79 7.70
C ARG A 8 13.21 22.07 8.29
N PHE A 9 13.15 20.76 8.43
CA PHE A 9 14.24 20.00 9.06
C PHE A 9 15.33 19.69 8.03
N THR A 10 16.57 20.07 8.36
CA THR A 10 17.76 19.87 7.54
C THR A 10 18.66 18.76 8.08
N LYS A 11 18.39 18.28 9.30
CA LYS A 11 19.14 17.18 9.90
C LYS A 11 18.45 15.86 9.59
N GLU A 12 19.26 14.84 9.34
CA GLU A 12 18.76 13.47 9.26
C GLU A 12 18.17 13.06 10.62
N THR A 13 17.09 12.28 10.56
CA THR A 13 16.47 11.70 11.76
C THR A 13 17.43 10.71 12.39
N ASP A 14 17.55 10.74 13.72
CA ASP A 14 18.34 9.77 14.47
C ASP A 14 17.84 8.34 14.14
N LYS A 15 18.80 7.43 13.93
CA LYS A 15 18.48 6.04 13.55
C LYS A 15 17.57 5.32 14.54
N LEU A 16 17.74 5.61 15.84
CA LEU A 16 16.92 4.99 16.88
C LEU A 16 15.47 5.49 16.81
N VAL A 17 15.27 6.79 16.56
CA VAL A 17 13.95 7.40 16.38
C VAL A 17 13.30 6.87 15.11
N TYR A 18 14.05 6.78 14.00
CA TYR A 18 13.54 6.21 12.76
C TYR A 18 13.08 4.77 12.95
N ASN A 19 13.90 3.91 13.54
CA ASN A 19 13.57 2.51 13.79
C ASN A 19 12.41 2.33 14.75
N PHE A 20 12.26 3.23 15.73
CA PHE A 20 11.12 3.21 16.66
C PHE A 20 9.81 3.53 15.98
N ASN A 21 9.82 4.45 15.02
CA ASN A 21 8.62 4.88 14.28
C ASN A 21 8.30 3.98 13.08
N ALA A 22 9.29 3.27 12.54
CA ALA A 22 9.10 2.46 11.34
C ALA A 22 8.16 1.29 11.58
N SER A 23 7.16 1.15 10.72
CA SER A 23 6.16 0.07 10.74
C SER A 23 6.33 -0.95 9.60
N ILE A 24 7.23 -0.69 8.64
CA ILE A 24 7.41 -1.52 7.44
C ILE A 24 7.59 -3.01 7.74
N SER A 25 8.19 -3.36 8.88
CA SER A 25 8.44 -4.75 9.27
C SER A 25 7.17 -5.58 9.47
N PHE A 26 6.04 -4.94 9.78
CA PHE A 26 4.76 -5.62 9.98
C PHE A 26 3.66 -5.15 9.03
N ASP A 27 3.67 -3.90 8.57
CA ASP A 27 2.65 -3.38 7.69
C ASP A 27 2.84 -3.78 6.21
N GLN A 28 4.03 -4.22 5.82
CA GLN A 28 4.27 -4.80 4.50
C GLN A 28 3.29 -5.93 4.12
N LYS A 29 2.65 -6.58 5.10
CA LYS A 29 1.68 -7.66 4.87
C LYS A 29 0.47 -7.22 4.06
N PHE A 30 0.07 -5.96 4.17
CA PHE A 30 -1.10 -5.45 3.46
C PHE A 30 -0.77 -4.54 2.26
N TYR A 31 0.39 -4.74 1.62
CA TYR A 31 0.76 -4.00 0.41
C TYR A 31 -0.30 -4.09 -0.71
N LYS A 32 -0.96 -5.25 -0.84
CA LYS A 32 -2.04 -5.45 -1.82
C LYS A 32 -3.24 -4.56 -1.52
N GLN A 33 -3.60 -4.46 -0.26
CA GLN A 33 -4.74 -3.68 0.20
C GLN A 33 -4.48 -2.19 0.05
N ASP A 34 -3.26 -1.73 0.36
CA ASP A 34 -2.85 -0.34 0.14
C ASP A 34 -2.93 0.05 -1.34
N ILE A 35 -2.38 -0.78 -2.23
CA ILE A 35 -2.44 -0.55 -3.67
C ILE A 35 -3.90 -0.53 -4.14
N LYS A 36 -4.72 -1.49 -3.73
CA LYS A 36 -6.14 -1.58 -4.08
C LYS A 36 -6.94 -0.37 -3.59
N GLY A 37 -6.72 0.04 -2.34
CA GLY A 37 -7.32 1.24 -1.75
C GLY A 37 -6.91 2.51 -2.49
N SER A 38 -5.64 2.62 -2.85
CA SER A 38 -5.08 3.73 -3.61
C SER A 38 -5.65 3.82 -5.03
N MET A 39 -5.82 2.70 -5.72
CA MET A 39 -6.48 2.64 -7.03
C MET A 39 -7.94 3.13 -6.98
N ALA A 40 -8.68 2.74 -5.92
CA ALA A 40 -10.05 3.22 -5.72
C ALA A 40 -10.09 4.72 -5.45
N HIS A 41 -9.16 5.23 -4.63
CA HIS A 41 -9.03 6.64 -4.32
C HIS A 41 -8.76 7.48 -5.58
N VAL A 42 -7.83 7.07 -6.43
CA VAL A 42 -7.48 7.74 -7.70
C VAL A 42 -8.68 7.79 -8.64
N LYS A 43 -9.42 6.68 -8.78
CA LYS A 43 -10.67 6.66 -9.57
C LYS A 43 -11.70 7.66 -9.06
N MET A 44 -11.83 7.79 -7.74
CA MET A 44 -12.71 8.77 -7.11
C MET A 44 -12.25 10.19 -7.39
N LEU A 45 -10.95 10.50 -7.24
CA LEU A 45 -10.39 11.84 -7.51
C LEU A 45 -10.64 12.28 -8.95
N ALA A 46 -10.44 11.39 -9.92
CA ALA A 46 -10.72 11.67 -11.33
C ALA A 46 -12.22 11.89 -11.57
N LYS A 47 -13.08 11.04 -10.99
CA LYS A 47 -14.54 11.21 -11.08
C LYS A 47 -15.03 12.55 -10.54
N GLN A 48 -14.33 13.12 -9.56
CA GLN A 48 -14.64 14.44 -8.98
C GLN A 48 -13.94 15.60 -9.71
N GLY A 49 -13.21 15.33 -10.80
CA GLY A 49 -12.51 16.36 -11.58
C GLY A 49 -11.27 16.94 -10.88
N ILE A 50 -10.76 16.30 -9.84
CA ILE A 50 -9.54 16.70 -9.12
C ILE A 50 -8.30 16.25 -9.89
N LEU A 51 -8.35 15.07 -10.48
CA LEU A 51 -7.34 14.54 -11.42
C LEU A 51 -7.92 14.52 -12.82
N THR A 52 -7.06 14.66 -13.81
CA THR A 52 -7.41 14.39 -15.21
C THR A 52 -7.52 12.88 -15.44
N GLU A 53 -8.17 12.48 -16.52
CA GLU A 53 -8.25 11.06 -16.90
C GLU A 53 -6.88 10.49 -17.22
N ASP A 54 -6.02 11.24 -17.88
CA ASP A 54 -4.65 10.83 -18.19
C ASP A 54 -3.82 10.59 -16.92
N GLU A 55 -3.94 11.47 -15.92
CA GLU A 55 -3.25 11.30 -14.63
C GLU A 55 -3.76 10.07 -13.89
N ARG A 56 -5.08 9.84 -13.87
CA ARG A 56 -5.68 8.64 -13.33
C ARG A 56 -5.08 7.39 -13.97
N ASP A 57 -5.05 7.33 -15.30
CA ASP A 57 -4.60 6.14 -16.02
C ASP A 57 -3.11 5.88 -15.82
N GLN A 58 -2.29 6.93 -15.79
CA GLN A 58 -0.87 6.81 -15.44
C GLN A 58 -0.67 6.27 -14.03
N ILE A 59 -1.39 6.78 -13.03
CA ILE A 59 -1.29 6.34 -11.65
C ILE A 59 -1.77 4.89 -11.52
N LEU A 60 -2.89 4.52 -12.14
CA LEU A 60 -3.39 3.15 -12.10
C LEU A 60 -2.40 2.16 -12.71
N ALA A 61 -1.86 2.46 -13.89
CA ALA A 61 -0.85 1.63 -14.54
C ALA A 61 0.44 1.52 -13.69
N GLY A 62 0.86 2.62 -13.07
CA GLY A 62 2.00 2.62 -12.14
C GLY A 62 1.79 1.72 -10.93
N LEU A 63 0.61 1.78 -10.30
CA LEU A 63 0.24 0.95 -9.15
C LEU A 63 0.12 -0.53 -9.52
N GLU A 64 -0.48 -0.86 -10.67
CA GLU A 64 -0.53 -2.23 -11.20
C GLU A 64 0.86 -2.78 -11.47
N GLY A 65 1.75 -1.96 -12.03
CA GLY A 65 3.14 -2.35 -12.25
C GLY A 65 3.91 -2.59 -10.95
N ILE A 66 3.69 -1.80 -9.90
CA ILE A 66 4.30 -2.02 -8.57
C ILE A 66 3.79 -3.36 -8.00
N LEU A 67 2.49 -3.60 -8.05
CA LEU A 67 1.90 -4.84 -7.56
C LEU A 67 2.52 -6.07 -8.25
N ALA A 68 2.58 -6.05 -9.57
CA ALA A 68 3.15 -7.13 -10.35
C ALA A 68 4.66 -7.36 -10.06
N ASP A 69 5.43 -6.29 -9.88
CA ASP A 69 6.86 -6.39 -9.59
C ASP A 69 7.11 -6.92 -8.16
N VAL A 70 6.27 -6.55 -7.18
CA VAL A 70 6.36 -7.12 -5.81
C VAL A 70 5.98 -8.59 -5.82
N GLU A 71 4.88 -8.96 -6.47
CA GLU A 71 4.40 -10.36 -6.56
C GLU A 71 5.38 -11.28 -7.29
N SER A 72 6.08 -10.77 -8.29
CA SER A 72 7.11 -11.54 -9.02
C SER A 72 8.47 -11.57 -8.34
N GLY A 73 8.66 -10.84 -7.22
CA GLY A 73 9.93 -10.70 -6.53
C GLY A 73 10.96 -9.82 -7.25
N LYS A 74 10.54 -9.09 -8.28
CA LYS A 74 11.40 -8.13 -9.00
C LYS A 74 11.61 -6.84 -8.19
N LEU A 75 10.64 -6.46 -7.38
CA LEU A 75 10.69 -5.34 -6.46
C LEU A 75 10.56 -5.86 -5.02
N GLU A 76 11.62 -5.70 -4.24
CA GLU A 76 11.65 -6.13 -2.84
C GLU A 76 11.22 -5.00 -1.91
N ILE A 77 10.37 -5.32 -0.91
CA ILE A 77 10.00 -4.37 0.13
C ILE A 77 11.13 -4.35 1.18
N THR A 78 11.80 -3.21 1.29
CA THR A 78 12.97 -3.07 2.16
C THR A 78 12.73 -2.14 3.34
N SER A 79 13.55 -2.28 4.39
CA SER A 79 13.52 -1.43 5.59
C SER A 79 14.03 0.00 5.37
N GLU A 80 14.31 0.39 4.14
CA GLU A 80 14.70 1.76 3.79
C GLU A 80 13.53 2.76 3.87
N TYR A 81 12.30 2.22 3.87
CA TYR A 81 11.06 2.98 3.99
C TYR A 81 10.48 2.86 5.40
N GLU A 82 9.83 3.92 5.87
CA GLU A 82 9.22 3.97 7.20
C GLU A 82 8.00 3.05 7.28
N ASP A 83 7.16 3.06 6.25
CA ASP A 83 5.93 2.27 6.13
C ASP A 83 5.68 1.79 4.69
N ILE A 84 4.74 0.88 4.53
CA ILE A 84 4.37 0.32 3.22
C ILE A 84 3.81 1.40 2.29
N HIS A 85 3.14 2.39 2.83
CA HIS A 85 2.54 3.46 2.05
C HIS A 85 3.62 4.35 1.43
N SER A 86 4.66 4.69 2.19
CA SER A 86 5.83 5.43 1.71
C SER A 86 6.60 4.64 0.65
N PHE A 87 6.69 3.32 0.80
CA PHE A 87 7.26 2.43 -0.20
C PHE A 87 6.48 2.51 -1.52
N VAL A 88 5.15 2.34 -1.48
CA VAL A 88 4.30 2.38 -2.68
C VAL A 88 4.35 3.76 -3.33
N GLU A 89 4.23 4.83 -2.55
CA GLU A 89 4.24 6.21 -3.05
C GLU A 89 5.60 6.57 -3.70
N ALA A 90 6.73 6.24 -3.07
CA ALA A 90 8.06 6.51 -3.62
C ALA A 90 8.28 5.77 -4.94
N ASN A 91 7.98 4.47 -4.99
CA ASN A 91 8.11 3.68 -6.22
C ASN A 91 7.17 4.17 -7.33
N LEU A 92 5.98 4.67 -6.98
CA LEU A 92 5.07 5.28 -7.94
C LEU A 92 5.66 6.56 -8.52
N ILE A 93 6.17 7.46 -7.66
CA ILE A 93 6.80 8.71 -8.10
C ILE A 93 8.01 8.43 -8.99
N ASP A 94 8.84 7.45 -8.65
CA ASP A 94 10.00 7.06 -9.47
C ASP A 94 9.59 6.57 -10.86
N ARG A 95 8.42 5.93 -10.99
CA ARG A 95 7.91 5.41 -12.28
C ARG A 95 7.27 6.47 -13.16
N ILE A 96 6.44 7.32 -12.57
CA ILE A 96 5.56 8.23 -13.34
C ILE A 96 5.77 9.72 -13.02
N GLY A 97 6.72 10.06 -12.15
CA GLY A 97 7.09 11.44 -11.84
C GLY A 97 5.99 12.20 -11.09
N ASP A 98 5.73 13.44 -11.51
CA ASP A 98 4.85 14.38 -10.79
C ASP A 98 3.39 13.90 -10.68
N ALA A 99 2.91 13.10 -11.61
CA ALA A 99 1.57 12.51 -11.50
C ALA A 99 1.44 11.61 -10.26
N GLY A 100 2.51 10.89 -9.90
CA GLY A 100 2.56 10.03 -8.71
C GLY A 100 2.38 10.80 -7.39
N LYS A 101 2.89 12.02 -7.31
CA LYS A 101 2.74 12.89 -6.13
C LYS A 101 1.29 13.26 -5.82
N LYS A 102 0.40 13.16 -6.81
CA LYS A 102 -1.02 13.49 -6.66
C LYS A 102 -1.84 12.38 -6.00
N LEU A 103 -1.27 11.17 -5.83
CA LEU A 103 -1.95 10.04 -5.20
C LEU A 103 -2.48 10.37 -3.80
N HIS A 104 -1.74 11.15 -3.02
CA HIS A 104 -2.10 11.49 -1.63
C HIS A 104 -3.08 12.67 -1.51
N THR A 105 -3.58 13.22 -2.62
CA THR A 105 -4.48 14.37 -2.62
C THR A 105 -5.76 14.10 -1.82
N GLY A 106 -6.05 14.97 -0.83
CA GLY A 106 -7.25 14.88 -0.01
C GLY A 106 -7.32 13.64 0.90
N ARG A 107 -6.21 13.02 1.21
CA ARG A 107 -6.10 11.80 2.01
C ARG A 107 -5.21 12.01 3.22
N SER A 108 -5.53 11.40 4.34
CA SER A 108 -4.68 11.30 5.51
C SER A 108 -4.07 9.90 5.60
N ARG A 109 -2.85 9.78 6.11
CA ARG A 109 -2.26 8.47 6.42
C ARG A 109 -3.15 7.66 7.36
N ASN A 110 -3.86 8.31 8.27
CA ASN A 110 -4.75 7.65 9.24
C ASN A 110 -5.94 6.94 8.57
N ASP A 111 -6.60 7.58 7.60
CA ASP A 111 -7.72 6.94 6.89
C ASP A 111 -7.23 5.84 5.94
N GLN A 112 -6.05 6.01 5.35
CA GLN A 112 -5.37 5.01 4.52
C GLN A 112 -5.10 3.74 5.32
N VAL A 113 -4.39 3.84 6.43
CA VAL A 113 -4.06 2.70 7.30
C VAL A 113 -5.32 2.00 7.79
N ALA A 114 -6.35 2.77 8.20
CA ALA A 114 -7.61 2.20 8.68
C ALA A 114 -8.35 1.43 7.59
N LEU A 115 -8.33 1.92 6.34
CA LEU A 115 -8.91 1.21 5.19
C LEU A 115 -8.16 -0.08 4.90
N ASP A 116 -6.84 -0.01 4.83
CA ASP A 116 -5.99 -1.14 4.46
C ASP A 116 -6.09 -2.26 5.49
N MET A 117 -6.09 -1.92 6.77
CA MET A 117 -6.32 -2.88 7.85
C MET A 117 -7.70 -3.55 7.72
N LYS A 118 -8.76 -2.79 7.41
CA LYS A 118 -10.09 -3.38 7.21
C LYS A 118 -10.13 -4.31 6.00
N LEU A 119 -9.50 -3.94 4.90
CA LEU A 119 -9.42 -4.78 3.71
C LEU A 119 -8.62 -6.05 4.01
N TYR A 120 -7.47 -5.92 4.66
CA TYR A 120 -6.61 -7.04 5.05
C TYR A 120 -7.38 -8.05 5.94
N VAL A 121 -8.02 -7.56 7.01
CA VAL A 121 -8.79 -8.42 7.91
C VAL A 121 -9.95 -9.14 7.17
N ARG A 122 -10.60 -8.49 6.22
CA ARG A 122 -11.64 -9.15 5.40
C ARG A 122 -11.09 -10.25 4.52
N ASP A 123 -9.92 -10.03 3.91
CA ASP A 123 -9.27 -11.04 3.08
C ASP A 123 -8.82 -12.23 3.95
N GLU A 124 -8.23 -11.99 5.12
CA GLU A 124 -7.84 -13.03 6.09
C GLU A 124 -9.05 -13.83 6.62
N ILE A 125 -10.17 -13.18 6.90
CA ILE A 125 -11.40 -13.87 7.31
C ILE A 125 -11.88 -14.81 6.21
N THR A 126 -11.81 -14.39 4.95
CA THR A 126 -12.21 -15.22 3.81
C THR A 126 -11.33 -16.46 3.68
N GLU A 127 -10.02 -16.30 3.87
CA GLU A 127 -9.06 -17.40 3.83
C GLU A 127 -9.28 -18.38 5.00
N ILE A 128 -9.43 -17.87 6.22
CA ILE A 128 -9.71 -18.69 7.40
C ILE A 128 -11.01 -19.47 7.24
N ASP A 129 -12.07 -18.84 6.74
CA ASP A 129 -13.36 -19.52 6.48
C ASP A 129 -13.20 -20.67 5.48
N ALA A 130 -12.40 -20.46 4.41
CA ALA A 130 -12.10 -21.51 3.44
C ALA A 130 -11.36 -22.68 4.09
N LEU A 131 -10.31 -22.42 4.87
CA LEU A 131 -9.52 -23.44 5.57
C LEU A 131 -10.37 -24.23 6.58
N VAL A 132 -11.26 -23.56 7.33
CA VAL A 132 -12.19 -24.22 8.25
C VAL A 132 -13.13 -25.16 7.50
N LYS A 133 -13.66 -24.74 6.35
CA LYS A 133 -14.51 -25.58 5.50
C LYS A 133 -13.77 -26.83 5.01
N GLU A 134 -12.51 -26.70 4.61
CA GLU A 134 -11.68 -27.84 4.22
C GLU A 134 -11.51 -28.84 5.36
N VAL A 135 -11.23 -28.38 6.59
CA VAL A 135 -11.13 -29.24 7.77
C VAL A 135 -12.45 -29.95 8.05
N LEU A 136 -13.59 -29.26 7.93
CA LEU A 136 -14.91 -29.88 8.14
C LEU A 136 -15.18 -30.98 7.10
N VAL A 137 -14.86 -30.75 5.83
CA VAL A 137 -14.99 -31.77 4.78
C VAL A 137 -14.14 -33.00 5.08
N LEU A 138 -12.88 -32.80 5.45
CA LEU A 138 -11.97 -33.89 5.82
C LEU A 138 -12.47 -34.68 7.04
N SER A 139 -13.00 -33.98 8.06
CA SER A 139 -13.55 -34.60 9.26
C SER A 139 -14.76 -35.49 8.94
N LEU A 140 -15.65 -35.04 8.03
CA LEU A 140 -16.84 -35.82 7.63
C LEU A 140 -16.51 -37.06 6.80
N ILE A 141 -15.37 -37.10 6.10
CA ILE A 141 -14.94 -38.28 5.32
C ILE A 141 -14.41 -39.39 6.25
N HIS A 142 -13.98 -39.06 7.47
CA HIS A 142 -13.36 -40.01 8.41
C HIS A 142 -14.33 -40.49 9.49
N ILE A 143 -15.62 -40.08 9.46
CA ILE A 143 -16.70 -40.60 10.30
C ILE A 143 -17.47 -41.67 9.53
#